data_fd92eb7743d4ef98bbde28cfe6249915
#
_entry.id   fd92eb7743d4ef98bbde28cfe6249915
#
_cell.length_a   1.000
_cell.length_b   1.000
_cell.length_c   1.000
_cell.angle_alpha   90.00
_cell.angle_beta   90.00
_cell.angle_gamma   90.00
#
_symmetry.space_group_name_H-M   'P 1'
#
loop_
_entity.id
_entity.type
_entity.pdbx_description
1 polymer ?
#
loop_
_entity_poly.entity_id
_entity_poly.type
_entity_poly.pdbx_seq_one_letter_code
_entity_poly.pdbx_strand_id
1 'polypeptide(L)'
;MKPHQLIGLPYRLGADPIKHHAVDCLSLARTVLKYYGIDSPEPTRDWYRRVRRKDFDIFKEELEKWGNETKQFNIGTVALCKSEYGFGLAVYYEEGWINCGESEVRWSPLDGLEVVGCYSPQKSNYVKQ
;
A
#
# COMPACT_ATOMS: atom_id res chain seq x y z
N MET A 1 -10.96 -2.83 -10.61
CA MET A 1 -11.58 -2.02 -9.52
C MET A 1 -10.86 -0.69 -9.42
N LYS A 2 -11.60 0.40 -9.49
CA LYS A 2 -11.02 1.74 -9.37
C LYS A 2 -10.68 2.04 -7.92
N PRO A 3 -9.61 2.83 -7.65
CA PRO A 3 -9.19 3.07 -6.27
C PRO A 3 -10.29 3.64 -5.35
N HIS A 4 -11.12 4.57 -5.83
CA HIS A 4 -12.17 5.15 -5.00
C HIS A 4 -13.22 4.13 -4.56
N GLN A 5 -13.38 3.02 -5.28
CA GLN A 5 -14.31 1.95 -4.90
C GLN A 5 -13.81 1.15 -3.70
N LEU A 6 -12.55 1.28 -3.35
CA LEU A 6 -11.95 0.62 -2.19
C LEU A 6 -12.24 1.38 -0.88
N ILE A 7 -12.53 2.69 -0.98
CA ILE A 7 -12.80 3.51 0.20
C ILE A 7 -14.02 2.98 0.94
N GLY A 8 -13.88 2.78 2.25
CA GLY A 8 -14.93 2.23 3.10
C GLY A 8 -14.86 0.72 3.28
N LEU A 9 -14.05 0.00 2.50
CA LEU A 9 -13.89 -1.44 2.72
C LEU A 9 -13.23 -1.69 4.09
N PRO A 10 -13.69 -2.72 4.82
CA PRO A 10 -13.10 -3.01 6.12
C PRO A 10 -11.71 -3.61 6.00
N TYR A 11 -10.91 -3.39 7.04
CA TYR A 11 -9.59 -3.99 7.17
C TYR A 11 -9.69 -5.43 7.68
N ARG A 12 -8.99 -6.35 6.99
CA ARG A 12 -8.81 -7.72 7.47
C ARG A 12 -7.51 -8.29 6.91
N LEU A 13 -6.62 -8.70 7.79
CA LEU A 13 -5.32 -9.24 7.37
C LEU A 13 -5.50 -10.48 6.49
N GLY A 14 -4.82 -10.49 5.34
CA GLY A 14 -4.89 -11.57 4.36
C GLY A 14 -6.09 -11.50 3.43
N ALA A 15 -6.93 -10.46 3.52
CA ALA A 15 -8.11 -10.34 2.69
C ALA A 15 -7.81 -9.85 1.28
N ASP A 16 -8.64 -10.26 0.33
CA ASP A 16 -8.64 -9.82 -1.06
C ASP A 16 -9.92 -9.03 -1.31
N PRO A 17 -9.84 -7.83 -1.93
CA PRO A 17 -11.01 -6.96 -2.07
C PRO A 17 -12.14 -7.58 -2.92
N ILE A 18 -11.80 -8.41 -3.90
CA ILE A 18 -12.80 -9.03 -4.78
C ILE A 18 -13.47 -10.22 -4.08
N LYS A 19 -12.66 -11.09 -3.45
CA LYS A 19 -13.18 -12.31 -2.82
C LYS A 19 -13.84 -12.05 -1.47
N HIS A 20 -13.32 -11.10 -0.69
CA HIS A 20 -13.70 -10.96 0.71
C HIS A 20 -14.39 -9.62 1.02
N HIS A 21 -14.45 -8.69 0.06
CA HIS A 21 -14.94 -7.32 0.29
C HIS A 21 -14.26 -6.65 1.49
N ALA A 22 -12.96 -6.92 1.63
CA ALA A 22 -12.10 -6.41 2.68
C ALA A 22 -10.67 -6.35 2.16
N VAL A 23 -9.83 -5.55 2.76
CA VAL A 23 -8.42 -5.41 2.36
C VAL A 23 -7.53 -5.31 3.58
N ASP A 24 -6.25 -5.65 3.40
CA ASP A 24 -5.17 -5.18 4.27
C ASP A 24 -4.33 -4.16 3.50
N CYS A 25 -3.30 -3.60 4.12
CA CYS A 25 -2.49 -2.59 3.45
C CYS A 25 -1.72 -3.15 2.26
N LEU A 26 -1.39 -4.43 2.24
CA LEU A 26 -0.70 -5.08 1.13
C LEU A 26 -1.62 -5.26 -0.07
N SER A 27 -2.81 -5.83 0.14
CA SER A 27 -3.78 -6.01 -0.94
C SER A 27 -4.33 -4.69 -1.45
N LEU A 28 -4.49 -3.70 -0.58
CA LEU A 28 -4.88 -2.35 -0.97
C LEU A 28 -3.84 -1.75 -1.92
N ALA A 29 -2.57 -1.76 -1.52
CA ALA A 29 -1.50 -1.20 -2.33
C ALA A 29 -1.42 -1.88 -3.69
N ARG A 30 -1.45 -3.21 -3.71
CA ARG A 30 -1.40 -3.98 -4.96
C ARG A 30 -2.57 -3.66 -5.88
N THR A 31 -3.76 -3.53 -5.33
CA THR A 31 -4.96 -3.25 -6.13
C THR A 31 -4.89 -1.85 -6.77
N VAL A 32 -4.46 -0.85 -6.02
CA VAL A 32 -4.29 0.51 -6.55
C VAL A 32 -3.20 0.55 -7.61
N LEU A 33 -2.05 -0.06 -7.36
CA LEU A 33 -0.95 -0.11 -8.32
C LEU A 33 -1.38 -0.81 -9.61
N LYS A 34 -2.08 -1.93 -9.50
CA LYS A 34 -2.58 -2.68 -10.66
C LYS A 34 -3.52 -1.83 -11.52
N TYR A 35 -4.34 -1.03 -10.90
CA TYR A 35 -5.22 -0.11 -11.63
C TYR A 35 -4.43 0.83 -12.52
N TYR A 36 -3.25 1.28 -12.09
CA TYR A 36 -2.36 2.14 -12.86
C TYR A 36 -1.38 1.38 -13.76
N GLY A 37 -1.54 0.06 -13.90
CA GLY A 37 -0.65 -0.75 -14.75
C GLY A 37 0.73 -0.98 -14.14
N ILE A 38 0.81 -1.04 -12.85
CA ILE A 38 2.07 -1.24 -12.12
C ILE A 38 2.03 -2.58 -11.39
N ASP A 39 3.02 -3.44 -11.67
CA ASP A 39 3.16 -4.73 -11.00
C ASP A 39 3.77 -4.56 -9.62
N SER A 40 3.35 -5.43 -8.71
CA SER A 40 3.92 -5.57 -7.38
C SER A 40 3.93 -7.04 -6.99
N PRO A 41 4.85 -7.45 -6.11
CA PRO A 41 4.94 -8.86 -5.72
C PRO A 41 3.73 -9.30 -4.91
N GLU A 42 3.36 -10.57 -5.04
CA GLU A 42 2.31 -11.15 -4.20
C GLU A 42 2.83 -11.37 -2.78
N PRO A 43 2.05 -11.01 -1.77
CA PRO A 43 2.42 -11.30 -0.38
C PRO A 43 2.56 -12.80 -0.16
N THR A 44 3.60 -13.20 0.57
CA THR A 44 3.84 -14.58 0.91
C THR A 44 3.33 -14.88 2.32
N ARG A 45 3.27 -16.16 2.67
CA ARG A 45 2.97 -16.58 4.05
C ARG A 45 3.96 -15.99 5.03
N ASP A 46 5.22 -15.88 4.63
CA ASP A 46 6.26 -15.33 5.49
C ASP A 46 6.01 -13.84 5.79
N TRP A 47 5.59 -13.07 4.78
CA TRP A 47 5.24 -11.66 5.00
C TRP A 47 4.14 -11.53 6.06
N TYR A 48 3.07 -12.31 5.93
CA TYR A 48 1.95 -12.27 6.88
C TYR A 48 2.36 -12.73 8.27
N ARG A 49 3.24 -13.72 8.36
CA ARG A 49 3.78 -14.17 9.63
C ARG A 49 4.55 -13.05 10.32
N ARG A 50 5.40 -12.33 9.55
CA ARG A 50 6.16 -11.20 10.08
C ARG A 50 5.25 -10.07 10.52
N VAL A 51 4.24 -9.72 9.74
CA VAL A 51 3.27 -8.68 10.10
C VAL A 51 2.53 -9.05 11.39
N ARG A 52 2.11 -10.30 11.54
CA ARG A 52 1.43 -10.77 12.76
C ARG A 52 2.33 -10.67 13.99
N ARG A 53 3.63 -10.81 13.83
CA ARG A 53 4.62 -10.66 14.89
C ARG A 53 5.03 -9.21 15.11
N LYS A 54 4.41 -8.27 14.41
CA LYS A 54 4.74 -6.84 14.43
C LYS A 54 6.16 -6.56 13.95
N ASP A 55 6.71 -7.42 13.09
CA ASP A 55 7.96 -7.20 12.39
C ASP A 55 7.64 -6.41 11.11
N PHE A 56 7.50 -5.10 11.25
CA PHE A 56 7.12 -4.22 10.16
C PHE A 56 8.29 -3.84 9.24
N ASP A 57 9.49 -4.29 9.54
CA ASP A 57 10.66 -4.12 8.66
C ASP A 57 10.42 -4.76 7.30
N ILE A 58 9.52 -5.74 7.22
CA ILE A 58 9.13 -6.38 5.96
C ILE A 58 8.65 -5.34 4.92
N PHE A 59 7.91 -4.31 5.34
CA PHE A 59 7.43 -3.31 4.42
C PHE A 59 8.58 -2.53 3.76
N LYS A 60 9.55 -2.10 4.55
CA LYS A 60 10.70 -1.37 4.04
C LYS A 60 11.57 -2.25 3.15
N GLU A 61 11.83 -3.50 3.60
CA GLU A 61 12.64 -4.46 2.83
C GLU A 61 12.05 -4.68 1.44
N GLU A 62 10.74 -4.91 1.36
CA GLU A 62 10.08 -5.18 0.09
C GLU A 62 9.92 -3.94 -0.78
N LEU A 63 9.70 -2.77 -0.18
CA LEU A 63 9.66 -1.52 -0.91
C LEU A 63 11.01 -1.20 -1.55
N GLU A 64 12.11 -1.44 -0.85
CA GLU A 64 13.47 -1.22 -1.38
C GLU A 64 13.80 -2.15 -2.56
N LYS A 65 13.24 -3.36 -2.58
CA LYS A 65 13.39 -4.28 -3.71
C LYS A 65 12.52 -3.89 -4.90
N TRP A 66 11.33 -3.38 -4.63
CA TRP A 66 10.34 -3.07 -5.65
C TRP A 66 10.57 -1.73 -6.33
N GLY A 67 11.02 -0.73 -5.57
CA GLY A 67 11.06 0.64 -6.04
C GLY A 67 12.33 1.37 -5.67
N ASN A 68 12.34 2.64 -6.03
CA ASN A 68 13.42 3.57 -5.69
C ASN A 68 12.89 4.61 -4.73
N GLU A 69 13.63 4.89 -3.68
CA GLU A 69 13.27 5.92 -2.73
C GLU A 69 13.10 7.27 -3.46
N THR A 70 12.06 7.99 -3.11
CA THR A 70 11.71 9.27 -3.74
C THR A 70 11.18 10.26 -2.72
N LYS A 71 11.31 11.55 -3.05
CA LYS A 71 10.67 12.63 -2.30
C LYS A 71 9.53 13.26 -3.09
N GLN A 72 9.24 12.73 -4.28
CA GLN A 72 8.14 13.19 -5.12
C GLN A 72 6.93 12.30 -4.93
N PHE A 73 5.75 12.92 -4.85
CA PHE A 73 4.48 12.22 -4.67
C PHE A 73 3.69 12.31 -5.96
N ASN A 74 3.55 11.19 -6.66
CA ASN A 74 2.78 11.10 -7.88
C ASN A 74 2.22 9.69 -8.06
N ILE A 75 1.51 9.46 -9.15
CA ILE A 75 0.92 8.15 -9.45
C ILE A 75 1.99 7.06 -9.37
N GLY A 76 1.72 6.02 -8.59
CA GLY A 76 2.63 4.90 -8.37
C GLY A 76 3.48 5.03 -7.11
N THR A 77 3.50 6.19 -6.47
CA THR A 77 4.23 6.36 -5.21
C THR A 77 3.56 5.59 -4.08
N VAL A 78 4.34 4.77 -3.39
CA VAL A 78 3.91 4.05 -2.18
C VAL A 78 4.66 4.62 -0.98
N ALA A 79 3.91 4.98 0.05
CA ALA A 79 4.47 5.52 1.28
C ALA A 79 4.48 4.46 2.39
N LEU A 80 5.57 4.44 3.15
CA LEU A 80 5.64 3.74 4.42
C LEU A 80 5.22 4.73 5.49
N CYS A 81 4.17 4.41 6.22
CA CYS A 81 3.57 5.29 7.22
C CYS A 81 3.67 4.69 8.61
N LYS A 82 3.86 5.55 9.59
CA LYS A 82 3.90 5.15 11.00
C LYS A 82 2.59 5.55 11.69
N SER A 83 2.07 4.66 12.52
CA SER A 83 0.94 4.92 13.39
C SER A 83 1.26 4.44 14.80
N GLU A 84 0.36 4.69 15.75
CA GLU A 84 0.52 4.18 17.11
C GLU A 84 0.51 2.65 17.20
N TYR A 85 -0.05 1.97 16.19
CA TYR A 85 -0.13 0.51 16.13
C TYR A 85 1.03 -0.12 15.37
N GLY A 86 1.91 0.66 14.76
CA GLY A 86 3.03 0.16 13.97
C GLY A 86 3.16 0.88 12.63
N PHE A 87 3.51 0.14 11.59
CA PHE A 87 3.71 0.67 10.26
C PHE A 87 2.70 0.09 9.28
N GLY A 88 2.41 0.84 8.23
CA GLY A 88 1.55 0.41 7.15
C GLY A 88 1.91 1.10 5.86
N LEU A 89 1.18 0.77 4.80
CA LEU A 89 1.40 1.30 3.46
C LEU A 89 0.25 2.22 3.05
N ALA A 90 0.59 3.25 2.31
CA ALA A 90 -0.38 4.11 1.65
C ALA A 90 0.06 4.32 0.20
N VAL A 91 -0.89 4.57 -0.69
CA VAL A 91 -0.60 4.78 -2.11
C VAL A 91 -1.14 6.15 -2.53
N TYR A 92 -0.34 6.88 -3.30
CA TYR A 92 -0.74 8.17 -3.82
C TYR A 92 -1.99 8.03 -4.70
N TYR A 93 -2.98 8.87 -4.41
CA TYR A 93 -4.23 8.91 -5.15
C TYR A 93 -4.88 10.28 -4.98
N GLU A 94 -5.15 10.97 -6.10
CA GLU A 94 -5.85 12.26 -6.12
C GLU A 94 -5.32 13.28 -5.09
N GLU A 95 -4.02 13.56 -5.19
CA GLU A 95 -3.33 14.53 -4.34
C GLU A 95 -3.41 14.22 -2.84
N GLY A 96 -3.43 12.94 -2.52
CA GLY A 96 -3.47 12.44 -1.16
C GLY A 96 -3.05 10.99 -1.12
N TRP A 97 -3.43 10.32 -0.05
CA TRP A 97 -3.08 8.92 0.20
C TRP A 97 -4.34 8.09 0.38
N ILE A 98 -4.44 6.98 -0.37
CA ILE A 98 -5.41 5.95 -0.04
C ILE A 98 -4.71 4.97 0.91
N ASN A 99 -5.34 4.67 2.04
CA ASN A 99 -4.70 3.91 3.11
C ASN A 99 -5.75 3.14 3.90
N CYS A 100 -5.30 2.11 4.62
CA CYS A 100 -6.13 1.44 5.60
C CYS A 100 -6.05 2.23 6.91
N GLY A 101 -7.14 2.89 7.29
CA GLY A 101 -7.27 3.39 8.64
C GLY A 101 -7.36 2.21 9.62
N GLU A 102 -7.70 2.48 10.87
CA GLU A 102 -7.77 1.44 11.91
C GLU A 102 -8.77 0.33 11.57
N SER A 103 -9.85 0.65 10.90
CA SER A 103 -10.92 -0.29 10.62
C SER A 103 -11.35 -0.35 9.16
N GLU A 104 -11.02 0.65 8.36
CA GLU A 104 -11.46 0.73 6.98
C GLU A 104 -10.52 1.55 6.11
N VAL A 105 -10.69 1.40 4.79
CA VAL A 105 -9.94 2.19 3.81
C VAL A 105 -10.44 3.63 3.81
N ARG A 106 -9.49 4.57 3.84
CA ARG A 106 -9.73 6.01 3.81
C ARG A 106 -8.86 6.69 2.77
N TRP A 107 -9.26 7.88 2.38
CA TRP A 107 -8.39 8.83 1.71
C TRP A 107 -7.96 9.89 2.73
N SER A 108 -6.67 10.23 2.72
CA SER A 108 -6.10 11.25 3.61
C SER A 108 -5.32 12.27 2.78
N PRO A 109 -5.32 13.55 3.15
CA PRO A 109 -4.46 14.53 2.47
C PRO A 109 -2.98 14.18 2.68
N LEU A 110 -2.10 14.75 1.85
CA LEU A 110 -0.67 14.42 1.88
C LEU A 110 -0.02 14.61 3.24
N ASP A 111 -0.45 15.60 4.00
CA ASP A 111 0.03 15.89 5.36
C ASP A 111 -0.77 15.17 6.46
N GLY A 112 -1.74 14.36 6.08
CA GLY A 112 -2.62 13.66 7.01
C GLY A 112 -2.05 12.36 7.59
N LEU A 113 -0.90 11.91 7.13
CA LEU A 113 -0.23 10.69 7.58
C LEU A 113 1.21 10.99 7.97
N GLU A 114 1.73 10.27 8.94
CA GLU A 114 3.16 10.33 9.28
C GLU A 114 3.92 9.44 8.31
N VAL A 115 4.43 10.03 7.24
CA VAL A 115 5.19 9.33 6.20
C VAL A 115 6.65 9.27 6.61
N VAL A 116 7.21 8.06 6.67
CA VAL A 116 8.61 7.85 7.03
C VAL A 116 9.49 7.52 5.82
N GLY A 117 8.90 7.20 4.69
CA GLY A 117 9.61 6.96 3.45
C GLY A 117 8.65 6.79 2.30
N CYS A 118 9.08 7.16 1.10
CA CYS A 118 8.30 7.00 -0.12
C CYS A 118 9.13 6.31 -1.19
N TYR A 119 8.46 5.50 -2.02
CA TYR A 119 9.10 4.71 -3.06
C TYR A 119 8.31 4.81 -4.36
N SER A 120 9.01 5.07 -5.46
CA SER A 120 8.42 5.03 -6.79
C SER A 120 8.75 3.69 -7.45
N PRO A 121 7.88 3.14 -8.30
CA PRO A 121 8.17 1.85 -8.94
C PRO A 121 9.37 1.93 -9.87
N GLN A 122 10.16 0.88 -9.90
CA GLN A 122 11.19 0.71 -10.92
C GLN A 122 10.52 0.58 -12.29
N LYS A 123 11.23 0.99 -13.35
CA LYS A 123 10.68 0.94 -14.73
C LYS A 123 10.18 -0.44 -15.12
N SER A 124 10.86 -1.50 -14.67
CA SER A 124 10.48 -2.88 -14.94
C SER A 124 9.14 -3.29 -14.34
N ASN A 125 8.62 -2.53 -13.37
CA ASN A 125 7.34 -2.83 -12.74
C ASN A 125 6.15 -2.30 -13.54
N TYR A 126 6.37 -1.40 -14.50
CA TYR A 126 5.29 -0.91 -15.36
C TYR A 126 4.94 -1.96 -16.41
N VAL A 127 3.66 -2.30 -16.48
CA VAL A 127 3.17 -3.27 -17.45
C VAL A 127 3.23 -2.64 -18.84
N LYS A 128 3.85 -3.35 -19.78
CA LYS A 128 3.89 -2.91 -21.18
C LYS A 128 2.52 -3.09 -21.80
N GLN A 129 2.04 -2.04 -22.43
CA GLN A 129 0.80 -2.09 -23.22
C GLN A 129 1.13 -2.36 -24.67
#